data_e2eb1451c597ffbc86d27eb174c867f3
#
_entry.id   e2eb1451c597ffbc86d27eb174c867f3
#
_cell.length_a   1.000
_cell.length_b   1.000
_cell.length_c   1.000
_cell.angle_alpha   90.00
_cell.angle_beta   90.00
_cell.angle_gamma   90.00
#
_symmetry.space_group_name_H-M   'P 1'
#
loop_
_entity.id
_entity.type
_entity.pdbx_description
1 polymer ?
#
loop_
_entity_poly.entity_id
_entity_poly.type
_entity_poly.pdbx_seq_one_letter_code
_entity_poly.pdbx_strand_id
1 'polypeptide(L)'
;VIAYVTGRVTGRSASACIIEVGGIGLRLLMSTNALSHLPADGDEVTVFTHLHVREDELTLFGFESLEEQDLFLKLLTVAGVGPKVALSALSALSPSALAEAIVREDDVLIATVPGVGKKTAQRIVIELKDSLGAPGLGRQAAAATSAGAEATDALASMGFSSAEVAVALKGYDGPDEAQALLRYALKRLGGTA
;
A
#
# COMPACT_ATOMS: atom_id res chain seq x y z
N VAL A 1 -4.67 17.08 2.10
CA VAL A 1 -4.46 16.64 0.72
C VAL A 1 -5.58 15.67 0.36
N ILE A 2 -5.69 15.19 -0.88
CA ILE A 2 -6.76 14.29 -1.33
C ILE A 2 -6.32 12.85 -1.01
N ALA A 3 -7.01 12.19 -0.06
CA ALA A 3 -6.65 10.83 0.38
C ALA A 3 -7.35 9.76 -0.47
N TYR A 4 -8.60 10.01 -0.84
CA TYR A 4 -9.41 9.18 -1.74
C TYR A 4 -10.46 10.03 -2.45
N VAL A 5 -11.04 9.47 -3.48
CA VAL A 5 -12.13 10.06 -4.26
C VAL A 5 -13.24 9.02 -4.39
N THR A 6 -14.46 9.38 -3.98
CA THR A 6 -15.65 8.57 -4.22
C THR A 6 -16.56 9.28 -5.21
N GLY A 7 -16.92 8.62 -6.30
CA GLY A 7 -17.75 9.20 -7.35
C GLY A 7 -18.00 8.21 -8.48
N ARG A 8 -18.56 8.70 -9.58
CA ARG A 8 -18.92 7.86 -10.74
C ARG A 8 -17.81 7.84 -11.77
N VAL A 9 -17.57 6.69 -12.34
CA VAL A 9 -16.65 6.55 -13.49
C VAL A 9 -17.32 7.17 -14.71
N THR A 10 -16.74 8.21 -15.30
CA THR A 10 -17.30 8.92 -16.48
C THR A 10 -16.40 8.87 -17.70
N GLY A 11 -15.19 8.35 -17.58
CA GLY A 11 -14.31 8.18 -18.73
C GLY A 11 -13.09 7.35 -18.40
N ARG A 12 -12.56 6.68 -19.43
CA ARG A 12 -11.37 5.83 -19.34
C ARG A 12 -10.43 6.07 -20.52
N SER A 13 -9.16 5.91 -20.26
CA SER A 13 -8.10 5.85 -21.25
C SER A 13 -7.13 4.72 -20.89
N ALA A 14 -6.09 4.51 -21.69
CA ALA A 14 -5.10 3.46 -21.45
C ALA A 14 -4.32 3.61 -20.13
N SER A 15 -4.29 4.81 -19.53
CA SER A 15 -3.48 5.10 -18.33
C SER A 15 -4.20 5.98 -17.30
N ALA A 16 -5.49 6.29 -17.50
CA ALA A 16 -6.25 7.15 -16.60
C ALA A 16 -7.73 6.85 -16.64
N CYS A 17 -8.41 7.16 -15.53
CA CYS A 17 -9.86 7.29 -15.49
C CYS A 17 -10.29 8.71 -15.10
N ILE A 18 -11.55 9.03 -15.32
CA ILE A 18 -12.20 10.25 -14.83
C ILE A 18 -13.28 9.83 -13.86
N ILE A 19 -13.18 10.33 -12.63
CA ILE A 19 -14.19 10.14 -11.58
C ILE A 19 -14.91 11.46 -11.40
N GLU A 20 -16.23 11.45 -11.56
CA GLU A 20 -17.07 12.60 -11.34
C GLU A 20 -17.51 12.67 -9.87
N VAL A 21 -17.23 13.79 -9.25
CA VAL A 21 -17.60 14.09 -7.86
C VAL A 21 -18.32 15.44 -7.84
N GLY A 22 -19.64 15.42 -7.60
CA GLY A 22 -20.42 16.65 -7.48
C GLY A 22 -20.35 17.58 -8.69
N GLY A 23 -20.26 17.02 -9.90
CA GLY A 23 -20.15 17.79 -11.16
C GLY A 23 -18.72 18.19 -11.54
N ILE A 24 -17.69 17.73 -10.78
CA ILE A 24 -16.28 17.94 -11.10
C ILE A 24 -15.67 16.62 -11.55
N GLY A 25 -15.12 16.60 -12.77
CA GLY A 25 -14.39 15.43 -13.30
C GLY A 25 -12.92 15.47 -12.89
N LEU A 26 -12.52 14.54 -12.03
CA LEU A 26 -11.13 14.36 -11.59
C LEU A 26 -10.47 13.30 -12.46
N ARG A 27 -9.35 13.65 -13.12
CA ARG A 27 -8.54 12.69 -13.86
C ARG A 27 -7.52 12.05 -12.93
N LEU A 28 -7.57 10.72 -12.82
CA LEU A 28 -6.65 9.92 -12.02
C LEU A 28 -5.79 9.08 -12.95
N LEU A 29 -4.47 9.22 -12.85
CA LEU A 29 -3.53 8.30 -13.50
C LEU A 29 -3.44 7.03 -12.67
N MET A 30 -3.62 5.87 -13.31
CA MET A 30 -3.69 4.58 -12.62
C MET A 30 -2.89 3.53 -13.37
N SER A 31 -2.50 2.46 -12.66
CA SER A 31 -1.94 1.27 -13.30
C SER A 31 -2.97 0.60 -14.23
N THR A 32 -2.51 -0.10 -15.26
CA THR A 32 -3.42 -0.85 -16.14
C THR A 32 -4.15 -1.95 -15.40
N ASN A 33 -3.54 -2.52 -14.37
CA ASN A 33 -4.17 -3.50 -13.48
C ASN A 33 -5.36 -2.88 -12.75
N ALA A 34 -5.15 -1.76 -12.05
CA ALA A 34 -6.22 -1.06 -11.34
C ALA A 34 -7.34 -0.56 -12.28
N LEU A 35 -6.98 -0.06 -13.47
CA LEU A 35 -7.97 0.34 -14.48
C LEU A 35 -8.86 -0.82 -14.95
N SER A 36 -8.31 -2.04 -15.02
CA SER A 36 -9.07 -3.22 -15.44
C SER A 36 -10.11 -3.69 -14.43
N HIS A 37 -9.94 -3.34 -13.15
CA HIS A 37 -10.85 -3.69 -12.06
C HIS A 37 -11.90 -2.62 -11.77
N LEU A 38 -11.82 -1.45 -12.41
CA LEU A 38 -12.84 -0.43 -12.24
C LEU A 38 -14.22 -0.92 -12.68
N PRO A 39 -15.29 -0.58 -11.97
CA PRO A 39 -16.66 -0.93 -12.34
C PRO A 39 -17.08 -0.22 -13.65
N ALA A 40 -18.20 -0.58 -14.23
CA ALA A 40 -18.68 0.00 -15.50
C ALA A 40 -18.81 1.53 -15.44
N ASP A 41 -18.78 2.17 -16.62
CA ASP A 41 -19.01 3.62 -16.70
C ASP A 41 -20.41 3.96 -16.19
N GLY A 42 -20.51 4.97 -15.33
CA GLY A 42 -21.71 5.37 -14.62
C GLY A 42 -21.84 4.80 -13.21
N ASP A 43 -21.12 3.74 -12.87
CA ASP A 43 -21.13 3.15 -11.53
C ASP A 43 -20.25 3.95 -10.56
N GLU A 44 -20.58 3.85 -9.28
CA GLU A 44 -19.84 4.50 -8.21
C GLU A 44 -18.63 3.66 -7.79
N VAL A 45 -17.52 4.34 -7.51
CA VAL A 45 -16.28 3.73 -7.04
C VAL A 45 -15.57 4.63 -6.05
N THR A 46 -14.85 4.03 -5.12
CA THR A 46 -13.87 4.73 -4.26
C THR A 46 -12.46 4.37 -4.72
N VAL A 47 -11.67 5.37 -5.02
CA VAL A 47 -10.28 5.23 -5.48
C VAL A 47 -9.38 5.97 -4.50
N PHE A 48 -8.38 5.29 -3.93
CA PHE A 48 -7.35 5.92 -3.10
C PHE A 48 -6.44 6.78 -3.97
N THR A 49 -5.94 7.89 -3.43
CA THR A 49 -5.27 8.88 -4.29
C THR A 49 -3.98 9.42 -3.67
N HIS A 50 -3.03 9.75 -4.53
CA HIS A 50 -1.85 10.52 -4.20
C HIS A 50 -1.76 11.75 -5.11
N LEU A 51 -1.76 12.94 -4.51
CA LEU A 51 -1.55 14.19 -5.23
C LEU A 51 -0.06 14.50 -5.34
N HIS A 52 0.46 14.45 -6.55
CA HIS A 52 1.84 14.85 -6.86
C HIS A 52 1.85 16.30 -7.35
N VAL A 53 2.57 17.13 -6.62
CA VAL A 53 2.65 18.57 -6.87
C VAL A 53 4.02 18.91 -7.40
N ARG A 54 4.08 19.58 -8.56
CA ARG A 54 5.27 20.21 -9.12
C ARG A 54 5.00 21.68 -9.39
N GLU A 55 6.01 22.44 -9.73
CA GLU A 55 5.88 23.88 -10.01
C GLU A 55 4.90 24.16 -11.17
N ASP A 56 4.87 23.28 -12.16
CA ASP A 56 4.13 23.41 -13.41
C ASP A 56 2.96 22.42 -13.58
N GLU A 57 2.81 21.44 -12.66
CA GLU A 57 1.81 20.38 -12.82
C GLU A 57 1.28 19.87 -11.48
N LEU A 58 -0.05 19.67 -11.44
CA LEU A 58 -0.76 18.94 -10.41
C LEU A 58 -1.24 17.62 -11.02
N THR A 59 -0.70 16.50 -10.56
CA THR A 59 -1.07 15.17 -11.05
C THR A 59 -1.70 14.35 -9.94
N LEU A 60 -2.90 13.84 -10.16
CA LEU A 60 -3.58 12.95 -9.24
C LEU A 60 -3.38 11.49 -9.70
N PHE A 61 -2.77 10.69 -8.86
CA PHE A 61 -2.62 9.25 -9.06
C PHE A 61 -3.71 8.52 -8.29
N GLY A 62 -4.28 7.46 -8.90
CA GLY A 62 -5.33 6.64 -8.31
C GLY A 62 -4.88 5.19 -8.13
N PHE A 63 -5.39 4.56 -7.06
CA PHE A 63 -5.05 3.20 -6.65
C PHE A 63 -6.31 2.45 -6.23
N GLU A 64 -6.38 1.17 -6.55
CA GLU A 64 -7.47 0.29 -6.17
C GLU A 64 -7.47 0.02 -4.65
N SER A 65 -6.29 -0.03 -4.04
CA SER A 65 -6.11 -0.36 -2.64
C SER A 65 -5.04 0.52 -1.97
N LEU A 66 -5.07 0.56 -0.63
CA LEU A 66 -4.02 1.20 0.17
C LEU A 66 -2.67 0.48 0.02
N GLU A 67 -2.67 -0.83 -0.22
CA GLU A 67 -1.44 -1.59 -0.50
C GLU A 67 -0.76 -1.13 -1.79
N GLU A 68 -1.54 -0.94 -2.85
CA GLU A 68 -1.04 -0.42 -4.13
C GLU A 68 -0.48 0.99 -3.95
N GLN A 69 -1.20 1.85 -3.22
CA GLN A 69 -0.76 3.21 -2.90
C GLN A 69 0.53 3.22 -2.09
N ASP A 70 0.64 2.40 -1.02
CA ASP A 70 1.84 2.32 -0.18
C ASP A 70 3.05 1.86 -0.97
N LEU A 71 2.87 0.83 -1.80
CA LEU A 71 3.94 0.34 -2.67
C LEU A 71 4.39 1.40 -3.69
N PHE A 72 3.43 2.14 -4.27
CA PHE A 72 3.74 3.28 -5.15
C PHE A 72 4.59 4.33 -4.42
N LEU A 73 4.18 4.71 -3.21
CA LEU A 73 4.91 5.70 -2.41
C LEU A 73 6.33 5.22 -2.04
N LYS A 74 6.47 3.96 -1.68
CA LYS A 74 7.79 3.35 -1.43
C LYS A 74 8.66 3.36 -2.69
N LEU A 75 8.11 3.02 -3.85
CA LEU A 75 8.86 3.10 -5.11
C LEU A 75 9.36 4.52 -5.39
N LEU A 76 8.61 5.56 -5.05
CA LEU A 76 9.03 6.95 -5.24
C LEU A 76 10.20 7.36 -4.35
N THR A 77 10.47 6.66 -3.25
CA THR A 77 11.64 6.96 -2.40
C THR A 77 12.94 6.48 -3.03
N VAL A 78 12.86 5.54 -3.98
CA VAL A 78 14.04 4.97 -4.65
C VAL A 78 14.61 5.94 -5.67
N ALA A 79 15.89 6.25 -5.55
CA ALA A 79 16.54 7.16 -6.48
C ALA A 79 16.53 6.64 -7.93
N GLY A 80 15.96 7.44 -8.84
CA GLY A 80 15.78 7.10 -10.26
C GLY A 80 14.43 6.45 -10.58
N VAL A 81 13.54 6.30 -9.59
CA VAL A 81 12.16 5.86 -9.78
C VAL A 81 11.23 7.05 -9.64
N GLY A 82 10.69 7.53 -10.74
CA GLY A 82 9.66 8.57 -10.75
C GLY A 82 8.24 7.99 -10.86
N PRO A 83 7.20 8.83 -10.76
CA PRO A 83 5.80 8.37 -10.77
C PRO A 83 5.43 7.53 -11.98
N LYS A 84 5.94 7.86 -13.17
CA LYS A 84 5.70 7.09 -14.41
C LYS A 84 6.29 5.68 -14.33
N VAL A 85 7.50 5.56 -13.77
CA VAL A 85 8.17 4.26 -13.60
C VAL A 85 7.45 3.43 -12.53
N ALA A 86 7.05 4.06 -11.43
CA ALA A 86 6.29 3.39 -10.38
C ALA A 86 4.94 2.85 -10.89
N LEU A 87 4.17 3.63 -11.66
CA LEU A 87 2.95 3.14 -12.32
C LEU A 87 3.22 2.03 -13.35
N SER A 88 4.33 2.13 -14.08
CA SER A 88 4.73 1.08 -15.02
C SER A 88 5.00 -0.24 -14.29
N ALA A 89 5.65 -0.19 -13.12
CA ALA A 89 5.90 -1.37 -12.30
C ALA A 89 4.58 -2.01 -11.81
N LEU A 90 3.65 -1.20 -11.30
CA LEU A 90 2.32 -1.66 -10.85
C LEU A 90 1.41 -2.11 -12.01
N SER A 91 1.70 -1.68 -13.23
CA SER A 91 1.02 -2.15 -14.44
C SER A 91 1.57 -3.48 -14.94
N ALA A 92 2.88 -3.71 -14.78
CA ALA A 92 3.54 -4.94 -15.23
C ALA A 92 3.36 -6.10 -14.23
N LEU A 93 3.34 -5.78 -12.93
CA LEU A 93 3.24 -6.75 -11.85
C LEU A 93 2.13 -6.32 -10.88
N SER A 94 1.37 -7.28 -10.36
CA SER A 94 0.45 -6.97 -9.25
C SER A 94 1.23 -6.48 -8.02
N PRO A 95 0.61 -5.69 -7.12
CA PRO A 95 1.29 -5.22 -5.91
C PRO A 95 1.94 -6.34 -5.10
N SER A 96 1.25 -7.47 -4.94
CA SER A 96 1.76 -8.65 -4.24
C SER A 96 2.95 -9.30 -4.97
N ALA A 97 2.88 -9.45 -6.30
CA ALA A 97 3.96 -10.03 -7.09
C ALA A 97 5.22 -9.14 -7.09
N LEU A 98 5.03 -7.82 -7.16
CA LEU A 98 6.14 -6.88 -7.10
C LEU A 98 6.80 -6.87 -5.70
N ALA A 99 6.01 -6.86 -4.64
CA ALA A 99 6.51 -6.96 -3.28
C ALA A 99 7.28 -8.27 -3.04
N GLU A 100 6.74 -9.39 -3.53
CA GLU A 100 7.42 -10.69 -3.43
C GLU A 100 8.74 -10.72 -4.21
N ALA A 101 8.78 -10.16 -5.42
CA ALA A 101 10.00 -10.05 -6.23
C ALA A 101 11.09 -9.24 -5.50
N ILE A 102 10.71 -8.14 -4.84
CA ILE A 102 11.62 -7.32 -4.05
C ILE A 102 12.17 -8.09 -2.84
N VAL A 103 11.31 -8.76 -2.09
CA VAL A 103 11.71 -9.55 -0.91
C VAL A 103 12.61 -10.73 -1.28
N ARG A 104 12.34 -11.38 -2.44
CA ARG A 104 13.15 -12.48 -2.98
C ARG A 104 14.41 -12.03 -3.72
N GLU A 105 14.65 -10.73 -3.80
CA GLU A 105 15.78 -10.14 -4.51
C GLU A 105 15.81 -10.50 -6.01
N ASP A 106 14.63 -10.67 -6.63
CA ASP A 106 14.52 -10.97 -8.06
C ASP A 106 14.62 -9.68 -8.91
N ASP A 107 15.84 -9.14 -8.98
CA ASP A 107 16.14 -7.95 -9.79
C ASP A 107 15.96 -8.18 -11.29
N VAL A 108 16.01 -9.46 -11.74
CA VAL A 108 15.81 -9.83 -13.14
C VAL A 108 14.33 -9.61 -13.51
N LEU A 109 13.40 -10.08 -12.68
CA LEU A 109 11.97 -9.87 -12.90
C LEU A 109 11.63 -8.37 -12.87
N ILE A 110 12.17 -7.63 -11.89
CA ILE A 110 11.94 -6.19 -11.77
C ILE A 110 12.51 -5.43 -12.98
N ALA A 111 13.63 -5.86 -13.54
CA ALA A 111 14.23 -5.24 -14.72
C ALA A 111 13.42 -5.47 -16.02
N THR A 112 12.41 -6.35 -16.01
CA THR A 112 11.48 -6.50 -17.16
C THR A 112 10.46 -5.36 -17.25
N VAL A 113 10.29 -4.57 -16.16
CA VAL A 113 9.38 -3.44 -16.12
C VAL A 113 9.85 -2.33 -17.08
N PRO A 114 8.98 -1.84 -17.98
CA PRO A 114 9.34 -0.74 -18.87
C PRO A 114 9.80 0.51 -18.10
N GLY A 115 11.00 0.99 -18.42
CA GLY A 115 11.62 2.13 -17.74
C GLY A 115 12.48 1.76 -16.52
N VAL A 116 12.58 0.47 -16.17
CA VAL A 116 13.46 -0.02 -15.10
C VAL A 116 14.65 -0.75 -15.73
N GLY A 117 15.83 -0.16 -15.63
CA GLY A 117 17.08 -0.84 -16.03
C GLY A 117 17.64 -1.67 -14.88
N LYS A 118 18.61 -2.55 -15.20
CA LYS A 118 19.27 -3.43 -14.22
C LYS A 118 19.74 -2.71 -12.95
N LYS A 119 20.38 -1.55 -13.10
CA LYS A 119 20.86 -0.75 -11.94
C LYS A 119 19.71 -0.23 -11.08
N THR A 120 18.60 0.17 -11.71
CA THR A 120 17.41 0.63 -10.99
C THR A 120 16.71 -0.52 -10.29
N ALA A 121 16.59 -1.69 -10.93
CA ALA A 121 16.03 -2.90 -10.33
C ALA A 121 16.82 -3.31 -9.06
N GLN A 122 18.13 -3.37 -9.15
CA GLN A 122 19.00 -3.67 -7.99
C GLN A 122 18.82 -2.65 -6.86
N ARG A 123 18.68 -1.37 -7.19
CA ARG A 123 18.42 -0.33 -6.20
C ARG A 123 17.05 -0.49 -5.53
N ILE A 124 16.00 -0.77 -6.29
CA ILE A 124 14.67 -1.06 -5.76
C ILE A 124 14.74 -2.19 -4.73
N VAL A 125 15.42 -3.27 -5.07
CA VAL A 125 15.61 -4.40 -4.14
C VAL A 125 16.34 -3.96 -2.88
N ILE A 126 17.50 -3.33 -2.99
CA ILE A 126 18.32 -2.95 -1.83
C ILE A 126 17.58 -1.97 -0.91
N GLU A 127 16.91 -0.96 -1.48
CA GLU A 127 16.28 0.10 -0.68
C GLU A 127 14.91 -0.33 -0.09
N LEU A 128 14.19 -1.26 -0.73
CA LEU A 128 12.83 -1.63 -0.30
C LEU A 128 12.71 -3.01 0.36
N LYS A 129 13.68 -3.89 0.22
CA LYS A 129 13.64 -5.24 0.77
C LYS A 129 13.28 -5.26 2.27
N ASP A 130 13.98 -4.47 3.07
CA ASP A 130 13.77 -4.45 4.52
C ASP A 130 12.42 -3.84 4.91
N SER A 131 11.95 -2.85 4.15
CA SER A 131 10.67 -2.19 4.40
C SER A 131 9.46 -3.03 3.98
N LEU A 132 9.63 -3.99 3.07
CA LEU A 132 8.60 -4.91 2.60
C LEU A 132 8.72 -6.30 3.25
N GLY A 133 9.91 -6.68 3.70
CA GLY A 133 10.20 -7.96 4.37
C GLY A 133 9.85 -7.96 5.86
N ALA A 134 9.62 -6.80 6.47
CA ALA A 134 9.17 -6.73 7.85
C ALA A 134 7.73 -7.29 7.97
N PRO A 135 7.48 -8.27 8.83
CA PRO A 135 6.12 -8.78 9.05
C PRO A 135 5.30 -7.67 9.72
N GLY A 136 4.53 -6.92 8.94
CA GLY A 136 3.63 -5.89 9.49
C GLY A 136 3.12 -4.82 8.55
N LEU A 137 3.76 -4.52 7.42
CA LEU A 137 3.37 -3.37 6.59
C LEU A 137 2.53 -3.71 5.34
N GLY A 138 2.53 -4.97 4.87
CA GLY A 138 1.68 -5.41 3.75
C GLY A 138 0.31 -5.94 4.17
N ARG A 139 -0.02 -5.95 5.46
CA ARG A 139 -1.29 -6.48 5.98
C ARG A 139 -2.26 -5.41 6.51
N GLN A 140 -1.87 -4.13 6.51
CA GLN A 140 -2.74 -3.09 7.09
C GLN A 140 -3.96 -2.72 6.24
N ALA A 141 -3.99 -3.02 4.94
CA ALA A 141 -5.16 -2.70 4.11
C ALA A 141 -6.27 -3.76 4.13
N ALA A 142 -5.94 -5.03 4.45
CA ALA A 142 -6.96 -6.08 4.63
C ALA A 142 -7.33 -6.34 6.11
N ALA A 143 -6.63 -5.69 7.05
CA ALA A 143 -6.78 -5.91 8.49
C ALA A 143 -7.38 -4.70 9.23
N ALA A 144 -7.99 -3.76 8.52
CA ALA A 144 -8.67 -2.61 9.15
C ALA A 144 -9.88 -3.00 10.02
N THR A 145 -10.09 -4.29 10.29
CA THR A 145 -11.16 -4.80 11.16
C THR A 145 -10.77 -6.00 12.01
N SER A 146 -9.48 -6.41 12.08
CA SER A 146 -9.13 -7.48 13.01
C SER A 146 -8.73 -6.90 14.36
N ALA A 147 -9.34 -7.39 15.43
CA ALA A 147 -9.02 -7.02 16.81
C ALA A 147 -7.51 -7.15 17.12
N GLY A 148 -6.82 -8.07 16.45
CA GLY A 148 -5.38 -8.25 16.54
C GLY A 148 -4.55 -7.09 16.02
N ALA A 149 -4.99 -6.43 14.94
CA ALA A 149 -4.29 -5.25 14.41
C ALA A 149 -4.44 -4.05 15.35
N GLU A 150 -5.65 -3.78 15.83
CA GLU A 150 -5.91 -2.71 16.79
C GLU A 150 -5.11 -2.90 18.10
N ALA A 151 -5.04 -4.13 18.60
CA ALA A 151 -4.26 -4.44 19.79
C ALA A 151 -2.75 -4.25 19.56
N THR A 152 -2.25 -4.61 18.37
CA THR A 152 -0.84 -4.42 18.00
C THR A 152 -0.47 -2.94 17.91
N ASP A 153 -1.30 -2.12 17.27
CA ASP A 153 -1.08 -0.68 17.14
C ASP A 153 -1.14 0.03 18.51
N ALA A 154 -2.08 -0.38 19.36
CA ALA A 154 -2.18 0.14 20.73
C ALA A 154 -0.91 -0.18 21.55
N LEU A 155 -0.40 -1.41 21.50
CA LEU A 155 0.82 -1.81 22.20
C LEU A 155 2.07 -1.08 21.64
N ALA A 156 2.15 -0.90 20.32
CA ALA A 156 3.24 -0.15 19.69
C ALA A 156 3.20 1.33 20.13
N SER A 157 2.02 1.95 20.22
CA SER A 157 1.87 3.32 20.72
C SER A 157 2.25 3.47 22.20
N MET A 158 2.19 2.39 22.98
CA MET A 158 2.64 2.33 24.38
C MET A 158 4.16 2.08 24.50
N GLY A 159 4.88 1.95 23.37
CA GLY A 159 6.33 1.84 23.32
C GLY A 159 6.88 0.42 23.26
N PHE A 160 6.05 -0.59 23.13
CA PHE A 160 6.51 -1.97 22.95
C PHE A 160 6.99 -2.24 21.52
N SER A 161 8.09 -2.95 21.37
CA SER A 161 8.62 -3.36 20.07
C SER A 161 7.74 -4.43 19.41
N SER A 162 7.76 -4.50 18.07
CA SER A 162 7.00 -5.50 17.31
C SER A 162 7.34 -6.95 17.73
N ALA A 163 8.57 -7.21 18.15
CA ALA A 163 8.99 -8.52 18.65
C ALA A 163 8.33 -8.87 20.00
N GLU A 164 8.27 -7.92 20.93
CA GLU A 164 7.61 -8.08 22.23
C GLU A 164 6.11 -8.29 22.07
N VAL A 165 5.48 -7.50 21.17
CA VAL A 165 4.06 -7.62 20.86
C VAL A 165 3.74 -8.99 20.26
N ALA A 166 4.52 -9.48 19.30
CA ALA A 166 4.33 -10.80 18.69
C ALA A 166 4.45 -11.93 19.71
N VAL A 167 5.41 -11.86 20.64
CA VAL A 167 5.58 -12.84 21.71
C VAL A 167 4.43 -12.75 22.73
N ALA A 168 3.97 -11.54 23.07
CA ALA A 168 2.91 -11.33 24.04
C ALA A 168 1.54 -11.85 23.54
N LEU A 169 1.24 -11.68 22.25
CA LEU A 169 -0.01 -12.14 21.64
C LEU A 169 0.00 -13.62 21.27
N LYS A 170 1.16 -14.27 21.27
CA LYS A 170 1.27 -15.69 20.91
C LYS A 170 0.53 -16.59 21.90
N GLY A 171 -0.36 -17.44 21.35
CA GLY A 171 -1.13 -18.42 22.14
C GLY A 171 -2.37 -17.83 22.80
N TYR A 172 -2.85 -16.67 22.33
CA TYR A 172 -4.17 -16.16 22.73
C TYR A 172 -5.28 -17.02 22.08
N ASP A 173 -6.18 -17.52 22.92
CA ASP A 173 -7.30 -18.40 22.54
C ASP A 173 -8.66 -17.81 23.02
N GLY A 174 -8.71 -16.50 23.19
CA GLY A 174 -9.91 -15.79 23.67
C GLY A 174 -10.70 -15.14 22.51
N PRO A 175 -11.72 -14.34 22.84
CA PRO A 175 -12.56 -13.64 21.86
C PRO A 175 -11.71 -12.71 20.96
N ASP A 176 -12.05 -12.66 19.66
CA ASP A 176 -11.39 -11.75 18.70
C ASP A 176 -11.86 -10.29 18.90
N GLU A 177 -11.52 -9.75 20.06
CA GLU A 177 -11.80 -8.37 20.48
C GLU A 177 -10.49 -7.68 20.86
N ALA A 178 -10.27 -6.47 20.32
CA ALA A 178 -9.04 -5.71 20.55
C ALA A 178 -8.74 -5.47 22.04
N GLN A 179 -9.75 -5.19 22.84
CA GLN A 179 -9.61 -4.99 24.30
C GLN A 179 -9.18 -6.26 25.03
N ALA A 180 -9.67 -7.42 24.61
CA ALA A 180 -9.33 -8.71 25.23
C ALA A 180 -7.88 -9.08 24.90
N LEU A 181 -7.47 -8.94 23.64
CA LEU A 181 -6.10 -9.11 23.15
C LEU A 181 -5.13 -8.17 23.88
N LEU A 182 -5.49 -6.89 24.00
CA LEU A 182 -4.66 -5.88 24.66
C LEU A 182 -4.44 -6.23 26.15
N ARG A 183 -5.51 -6.60 26.87
CA ARG A 183 -5.41 -7.03 28.28
C ARG A 183 -4.53 -8.27 28.44
N TYR A 184 -4.67 -9.24 27.55
CA TYR A 184 -3.86 -10.46 27.58
C TYR A 184 -2.37 -10.14 27.36
N ALA A 185 -2.05 -9.33 26.36
CA ALA A 185 -0.69 -8.93 26.06
C ALA A 185 -0.06 -8.12 27.20
N LEU A 186 -0.76 -7.12 27.73
CA LEU A 186 -0.27 -6.28 28.84
C LEU A 186 0.00 -7.10 30.10
N LYS A 187 -0.84 -8.11 30.40
CA LYS A 187 -0.61 -9.01 31.54
C LYS A 187 0.70 -9.81 31.38
N ARG A 188 1.06 -10.20 30.15
CA ARG A 188 2.30 -10.93 29.86
C ARG A 188 3.51 -10.01 29.81
N LEU A 189 3.37 -8.81 29.31
CA LEU A 189 4.43 -7.81 29.24
C LEU A 189 4.69 -7.15 30.60
N GLY A 190 3.67 -6.96 31.44
CA GLY A 190 3.79 -6.42 32.78
C GLY A 190 4.19 -7.42 33.86
N GLY A 191 4.21 -8.70 33.55
CA GLY A 191 4.63 -9.77 34.49
C GLY A 191 6.13 -10.08 34.51
N THR A 192 6.94 -9.29 33.80
CA THR A 192 8.41 -9.41 33.74
C THR A 192 9.10 -8.25 34.47
N ALA A 193 8.46 -7.60 35.47
CA ALA A 193 9.10 -6.62 36.37
C ALA A 193 9.26 -7.22 37.75
#